data_d13b0e4845ddf024ccaf874a1f58718c
#
_entry.id   d13b0e4845ddf024ccaf874a1f58718c
#
_cell.length_a   1.000
_cell.length_b   1.000
_cell.length_c   1.000
_cell.angle_alpha   90.00
_cell.angle_beta   90.00
_cell.angle_gamma   90.00
#
_symmetry.space_group_name_H-M   'P 1'
#
loop_
_entity.id
_entity.type
_entity.pdbx_description
1 polymer ?
#
loop_
_entity_poly.entity_id
_entity_poly.type
_entity_poly.pdbx_seq_one_letter_code
_entity_poly.pdbx_strand_id
1 'polypeptide(L)'
;MIFLLHHLVEHYADQTPDADAVFCLQDSLNYASLNKKSNQLAHCLNKNAVKKGDRVGIYMDKSLEMAIAVYAIFKAGAAYVPLDPSAPASRIAEIIQDCRIDVLISADNKIKRLTKVNEQLSKPLTLMGCSQSIENCSSISWAKIHAEFSTCNLRVKIIESDLAYIIYTSGSTGKPKGIMHTHSSGLVYAKWAANEVKLTAIDRIGNHSPLHFDISTFDWFATAFVGASTIVIPDEYTKMPASYAKLIEISQMTVLFTVPYALIQLSIRGELADRDLRQLRRIMYGGEPFPIKHLITLIEQLPQVTFDNIYGPAEINGCTRFTITDVQQSTTNIPIGKISQIAEALVVDENNNQVAYGESGELLVRTPTMMQGYWGRPELNQNVFYFQQDGVNELRQKFYRTGDIVKLDQDQTLWFLGRKDRQIKVRGYRVELDEIESTLVSFPDIEEAAVFSIKLEDHSNQVHGAYTIKGDIDCNTKQLNQYLKERLPSYAIPSVLKVRESFPRTTSDKINRTALSKEAEHDNN
;
A
#
# COMPACT_ATOMS: atom_id res chain seq x y z
N MET A 1 -12.46 22.85 14.25
CA MET A 1 -11.15 22.28 14.65
C MET A 1 -11.04 20.88 14.04
N ILE A 2 -9.97 20.57 13.32
CA ILE A 2 -9.75 19.28 12.62
C ILE A 2 -8.90 18.38 13.54
N PHE A 3 -9.47 17.28 14.00
CA PHE A 3 -8.80 16.24 14.82
C PHE A 3 -9.19 14.81 14.42
N LEU A 4 -10.06 14.65 13.41
CA LEU A 4 -10.44 13.37 12.81
C LEU A 4 -10.30 13.47 11.29
N LEU A 5 -10.00 12.37 10.61
CA LEU A 5 -9.79 12.35 9.15
C LEU A 5 -11.04 12.81 8.37
N HIS A 6 -12.25 12.49 8.81
CA HIS A 6 -13.46 12.96 8.13
C HIS A 6 -13.74 14.46 8.33
N HIS A 7 -13.19 15.09 9.39
CA HIS A 7 -13.28 16.53 9.56
C HIS A 7 -12.60 17.32 8.43
N LEU A 8 -11.67 16.71 7.67
CA LEU A 8 -11.06 17.32 6.50
C LEU A 8 -12.14 17.66 5.45
N VAL A 9 -12.99 16.67 5.11
CA VAL A 9 -14.06 16.85 4.13
C VAL A 9 -15.18 17.75 4.69
N GLU A 10 -15.55 17.59 5.97
CA GLU A 10 -16.55 18.46 6.61
C GLU A 10 -16.13 19.91 6.60
N HIS A 11 -14.86 20.19 6.91
CA HIS A 11 -14.30 21.54 6.90
C HIS A 11 -14.44 22.23 5.54
N TYR A 12 -14.03 21.56 4.46
CA TYR A 12 -14.10 22.15 3.13
C TYR A 12 -15.51 22.12 2.53
N ALA A 13 -16.38 21.20 2.97
CA ALA A 13 -17.80 21.26 2.66
C ALA A 13 -18.50 22.51 3.25
N ASP A 14 -17.97 23.02 4.36
CA ASP A 14 -18.46 24.27 4.98
C ASP A 14 -17.78 25.52 4.41
N GLN A 15 -16.45 25.48 4.14
CA GLN A 15 -15.67 26.65 3.71
C GLN A 15 -15.71 26.89 2.20
N THR A 16 -15.62 25.82 1.41
CA THR A 16 -15.56 25.87 -0.06
C THR A 16 -16.42 24.73 -0.65
N PRO A 17 -17.75 24.76 -0.43
CA PRO A 17 -18.67 23.67 -0.77
C PRO A 17 -18.62 23.26 -2.24
N ASP A 18 -18.43 24.22 -3.14
CA ASP A 18 -18.44 24.02 -4.58
C ASP A 18 -17.06 23.64 -5.16
N ALA A 19 -15.99 23.68 -4.34
CA ALA A 19 -14.69 23.25 -4.78
C ALA A 19 -14.66 21.75 -5.07
N ASP A 20 -14.02 21.36 -6.16
CA ASP A 20 -13.88 19.97 -6.55
C ASP A 20 -13.05 19.20 -5.53
N ALA A 21 -13.57 18.07 -5.06
CA ALA A 21 -12.90 17.18 -4.11
C ALA A 21 -12.31 15.94 -4.78
N VAL A 22 -13.09 15.31 -5.68
CA VAL A 22 -12.70 14.06 -6.33
C VAL A 22 -13.18 14.05 -7.77
N PHE A 23 -12.31 13.64 -8.69
CA PHE A 23 -12.62 13.37 -10.09
C PHE A 23 -12.38 11.90 -10.42
N CYS A 24 -13.22 11.34 -11.26
CA CYS A 24 -13.00 10.05 -11.89
C CYS A 24 -13.45 10.14 -13.36
N LEU A 25 -12.51 10.24 -14.26
CA LEU A 25 -12.75 10.48 -15.70
C LEU A 25 -13.58 11.75 -15.92
N GLN A 26 -14.85 11.63 -16.32
CA GLN A 26 -15.75 12.74 -16.63
C GLN A 26 -16.67 13.11 -15.46
N ASP A 27 -16.71 12.27 -14.44
CA ASP A 27 -17.53 12.46 -13.26
C ASP A 27 -16.73 13.10 -12.13
N SER A 28 -17.40 13.94 -11.31
CA SER A 28 -16.77 14.58 -10.17
C SER A 28 -17.71 14.71 -8.97
N LEU A 29 -17.10 14.91 -7.81
CA LEU A 29 -17.76 15.32 -6.58
C LEU A 29 -17.07 16.57 -6.06
N ASN A 30 -17.83 17.63 -5.78
CA ASN A 30 -17.37 18.73 -4.94
C ASN A 30 -17.41 18.33 -3.46
N TYR A 31 -16.78 19.15 -2.59
CA TYR A 31 -16.72 18.87 -1.16
C TYR A 31 -18.11 18.73 -0.50
N ALA A 32 -19.08 19.58 -0.88
CA ALA A 32 -20.44 19.47 -0.38
C ALA A 32 -21.11 18.14 -0.75
N SER A 33 -20.96 17.71 -2.00
CA SER A 33 -21.52 16.44 -2.50
C SER A 33 -20.86 15.24 -1.86
N LEU A 34 -19.52 15.25 -1.73
CA LEU A 34 -18.76 14.20 -1.05
C LEU A 34 -19.20 14.08 0.41
N ASN A 35 -19.33 15.22 1.12
CA ASN A 35 -19.81 15.24 2.51
C ASN A 35 -21.22 14.68 2.65
N LYS A 36 -22.17 15.14 1.82
CA LYS A 36 -23.56 14.66 1.83
C LYS A 36 -23.67 13.17 1.58
N LYS A 37 -23.02 12.67 0.53
CA LYS A 37 -23.07 11.24 0.17
C LYS A 37 -22.37 10.35 1.20
N SER A 38 -21.27 10.80 1.77
CA SER A 38 -20.60 10.06 2.85
C SER A 38 -21.43 10.06 4.15
N ASN A 39 -22.18 11.14 4.43
CA ASN A 39 -23.14 11.15 5.55
C ASN A 39 -24.26 10.12 5.35
N GLN A 40 -24.85 10.05 4.16
CA GLN A 40 -25.91 9.08 3.84
C GLN A 40 -25.44 7.65 4.06
N LEU A 41 -24.25 7.31 3.57
CA LEU A 41 -23.67 5.97 3.80
C LEU A 41 -23.32 5.75 5.28
N ALA A 42 -22.82 6.76 6.01
CA ALA A 42 -22.52 6.65 7.44
C ALA A 42 -23.80 6.37 8.26
N HIS A 43 -24.91 7.04 7.96
CA HIS A 43 -26.21 6.75 8.57
C HIS A 43 -26.72 5.34 8.23
N CYS A 44 -26.49 4.87 7.00
CA CYS A 44 -26.80 3.52 6.59
C CYS A 44 -25.98 2.49 7.38
N LEU A 45 -24.66 2.69 7.51
CA LEU A 45 -23.76 1.86 8.32
C LEU A 45 -24.25 1.76 9.77
N ASN A 46 -24.55 2.89 10.39
CA ASN A 46 -25.03 2.95 11.77
C ASN A 46 -26.37 2.22 11.95
N LYS A 47 -27.34 2.41 11.01
CA LYS A 47 -28.63 1.69 11.04
C LYS A 47 -28.47 0.17 10.90
N ASN A 48 -27.40 -0.27 10.23
CA ASN A 48 -27.05 -1.68 10.08
C ASN A 48 -26.03 -2.17 11.13
N ALA A 49 -26.12 -1.58 12.33
CA ALA A 49 -25.41 -1.97 13.54
C ALA A 49 -23.88 -1.83 13.52
N VAL A 50 -23.31 -1.09 12.56
CA VAL A 50 -21.90 -0.71 12.61
C VAL A 50 -21.70 0.27 13.77
N LYS A 51 -20.74 -0.04 14.64
CA LYS A 51 -20.43 0.72 15.84
C LYS A 51 -19.00 1.26 15.79
N LYS A 52 -18.69 2.18 16.69
CA LYS A 52 -17.34 2.65 16.93
C LYS A 52 -16.37 1.48 17.15
N GLY A 53 -15.27 1.49 16.41
CA GLY A 53 -14.23 0.46 16.50
C GLY A 53 -14.49 -0.79 15.66
N ASP A 54 -15.63 -0.90 14.96
CA ASP A 54 -15.86 -1.97 13.99
C ASP A 54 -15.00 -1.79 12.74
N ARG A 55 -14.82 -2.87 12.00
CA ARG A 55 -14.09 -2.89 10.73
C ARG A 55 -15.08 -3.07 9.61
N VAL A 56 -15.01 -2.17 8.63
CA VAL A 56 -15.83 -2.22 7.43
C VAL A 56 -14.91 -2.44 6.23
N GLY A 57 -15.17 -3.49 5.47
CA GLY A 57 -14.39 -3.79 4.28
C GLY A 57 -14.77 -2.88 3.11
N ILE A 58 -13.79 -2.50 2.29
CA ILE A 58 -14.00 -1.85 0.99
C ILE A 58 -13.47 -2.79 -0.08
N TYR A 59 -14.36 -3.31 -0.94
CA TYR A 59 -14.03 -4.23 -2.02
C TYR A 59 -14.62 -3.76 -3.34
N MET A 60 -13.95 -2.84 -4.00
CA MET A 60 -14.35 -2.27 -5.28
C MET A 60 -13.15 -1.76 -6.06
N ASP A 61 -13.33 -1.55 -7.36
CA ASP A 61 -12.35 -0.85 -8.18
C ASP A 61 -12.34 0.65 -7.82
N LYS A 62 -11.26 1.34 -8.17
CA LYS A 62 -11.14 2.79 -7.91
C LYS A 62 -12.27 3.55 -8.59
N SER A 63 -13.00 4.36 -7.82
CA SER A 63 -14.18 5.12 -8.27
C SER A 63 -14.49 6.27 -7.30
N LEU A 64 -15.49 7.09 -7.63
CA LEU A 64 -16.00 8.14 -6.72
C LEU A 64 -16.60 7.54 -5.44
N GLU A 65 -17.25 6.37 -5.54
CA GLU A 65 -17.86 5.67 -4.42
C GLU A 65 -16.82 5.21 -3.40
N MET A 66 -15.57 4.97 -3.83
CA MET A 66 -14.47 4.65 -2.92
C MET A 66 -14.17 5.82 -1.95
N ALA A 67 -14.15 7.06 -2.45
CA ALA A 67 -14.01 8.24 -1.60
C ALA A 67 -15.17 8.37 -0.62
N ILE A 68 -16.40 8.18 -1.10
CA ILE A 68 -17.62 8.20 -0.26
C ILE A 68 -17.50 7.15 0.84
N ALA A 69 -17.06 5.93 0.52
CA ALA A 69 -16.91 4.83 1.46
C ALA A 69 -15.88 5.12 2.56
N VAL A 70 -14.69 5.61 2.18
CA VAL A 70 -13.62 5.95 3.14
C VAL A 70 -14.12 6.95 4.20
N TYR A 71 -14.69 8.08 3.76
CA TYR A 71 -15.16 9.11 4.70
C TYR A 71 -16.41 8.70 5.47
N ALA A 72 -17.30 7.91 4.86
CA ALA A 72 -18.49 7.40 5.55
C ALA A 72 -18.13 6.45 6.72
N ILE A 73 -17.14 5.58 6.51
CA ILE A 73 -16.66 4.65 7.55
C ILE A 73 -16.10 5.44 8.73
N PHE A 74 -15.29 6.45 8.47
CA PHE A 74 -14.78 7.34 9.53
C PHE A 74 -15.91 8.04 10.30
N LYS A 75 -16.90 8.57 9.60
CA LYS A 75 -18.07 9.23 10.23
C LYS A 75 -18.89 8.27 11.10
N ALA A 76 -18.96 6.99 10.72
CA ALA A 76 -19.60 5.95 11.51
C ALA A 76 -18.77 5.52 12.74
N GLY A 77 -17.52 6.02 12.88
CA GLY A 77 -16.61 5.65 13.96
C GLY A 77 -15.92 4.29 13.76
N ALA A 78 -15.99 3.75 12.56
CA ALA A 78 -15.40 2.47 12.19
C ALA A 78 -14.05 2.66 11.49
N ALA A 79 -13.29 1.57 11.36
CA ALA A 79 -12.07 1.52 10.58
C ALA A 79 -12.31 0.89 9.21
N TYR A 80 -11.83 1.52 8.14
CA TYR A 80 -11.89 0.85 6.84
C TYR A 80 -10.78 -0.20 6.70
N VAL A 81 -11.12 -1.29 6.00
CA VAL A 81 -10.19 -2.36 5.62
C VAL A 81 -10.27 -2.51 4.10
N PRO A 82 -9.29 -2.01 3.36
CA PRO A 82 -9.30 -2.12 1.91
C PRO A 82 -8.88 -3.52 1.50
N LEU A 83 -9.67 -4.13 0.62
CA LEU A 83 -9.43 -5.46 0.08
C LEU A 83 -8.99 -5.34 -1.38
N ASP A 84 -7.92 -6.03 -1.76
CA ASP A 84 -7.43 -6.04 -3.14
C ASP A 84 -8.48 -6.66 -4.08
N PRO A 85 -9.08 -5.89 -5.03
CA PRO A 85 -10.10 -6.41 -5.92
C PRO A 85 -9.58 -7.47 -6.90
N SER A 86 -8.26 -7.61 -7.04
CA SER A 86 -7.60 -8.61 -7.89
C SER A 86 -7.22 -9.89 -7.16
N ALA A 87 -7.18 -9.86 -5.81
CA ALA A 87 -6.78 -11.01 -5.00
C ALA A 87 -7.73 -12.22 -5.13
N PRO A 88 -7.24 -13.45 -4.92
CA PRO A 88 -8.07 -14.64 -4.89
C PRO A 88 -9.20 -14.56 -3.84
N ALA A 89 -10.32 -15.24 -4.10
CA ALA A 89 -11.46 -15.26 -3.17
C ALA A 89 -11.08 -15.81 -1.78
N SER A 90 -10.21 -16.81 -1.74
CA SER A 90 -9.68 -17.37 -0.48
C SER A 90 -8.91 -16.34 0.34
N ARG A 91 -8.07 -15.52 -0.30
CA ARG A 91 -7.33 -14.45 0.37
C ARG A 91 -8.26 -13.39 0.95
N ILE A 92 -9.29 -13.01 0.20
CA ILE A 92 -10.30 -12.05 0.64
C ILE A 92 -11.09 -12.63 1.84
N ALA A 93 -11.52 -13.90 1.75
CA ALA A 93 -12.23 -14.56 2.84
C ALA A 93 -11.37 -14.66 4.11
N GLU A 94 -10.07 -14.96 3.97
CA GLU A 94 -9.12 -15.01 5.09
C GLU A 94 -9.02 -13.65 5.80
N ILE A 95 -8.87 -12.54 5.04
CA ILE A 95 -8.79 -11.19 5.63
C ILE A 95 -10.11 -10.81 6.30
N ILE A 96 -11.25 -11.12 5.69
CA ILE A 96 -12.58 -10.86 6.27
C ILE A 96 -12.73 -11.58 7.62
N GLN A 97 -12.34 -12.85 7.70
CA GLN A 97 -12.41 -13.64 8.93
C GLN A 97 -11.41 -13.14 9.99
N ASP A 98 -10.16 -12.92 9.60
CA ASP A 98 -9.10 -12.45 10.50
C ASP A 98 -9.46 -11.09 11.11
N CYS A 99 -9.92 -10.16 10.29
CA CYS A 99 -10.30 -8.81 10.71
C CYS A 99 -11.72 -8.71 11.29
N ARG A 100 -12.50 -9.79 11.25
CA ARG A 100 -13.90 -9.87 11.71
C ARG A 100 -14.76 -8.79 11.06
N ILE A 101 -14.79 -8.79 9.73
CA ILE A 101 -15.58 -7.86 8.93
C ILE A 101 -16.98 -8.46 8.74
N ASP A 102 -18.01 -7.74 9.20
CA ASP A 102 -19.41 -8.14 9.02
C ASP A 102 -20.09 -7.33 7.91
N VAL A 103 -19.57 -6.15 7.60
CA VAL A 103 -20.11 -5.23 6.57
C VAL A 103 -19.07 -4.97 5.50
N LEU A 104 -19.46 -5.10 4.24
CA LEU A 104 -18.61 -4.89 3.08
C LEU A 104 -19.26 -3.87 2.13
N ILE A 105 -18.53 -2.81 1.80
CA ILE A 105 -18.93 -1.85 0.77
C ILE A 105 -18.33 -2.31 -0.55
N SER A 106 -19.18 -2.46 -1.59
CA SER A 106 -18.76 -3.02 -2.86
C SER A 106 -19.58 -2.45 -4.05
N ALA A 107 -19.41 -3.04 -5.22
CA ALA A 107 -20.11 -2.70 -6.44
C ALA A 107 -20.60 -3.96 -7.17
N ASP A 108 -21.63 -3.81 -8.03
CA ASP A 108 -22.27 -4.93 -8.72
C ASP A 108 -21.31 -5.75 -9.59
N ASN A 109 -20.28 -5.14 -10.16
CA ASN A 109 -19.27 -5.86 -10.94
C ASN A 109 -18.41 -6.83 -10.11
N LYS A 110 -18.49 -6.80 -8.78
CA LYS A 110 -17.77 -7.71 -7.87
C LYS A 110 -18.63 -8.89 -7.39
N ILE A 111 -19.94 -8.89 -7.62
CA ILE A 111 -20.90 -9.88 -7.09
C ILE A 111 -20.46 -11.33 -7.40
N LYS A 112 -20.09 -11.63 -8.63
CA LYS A 112 -19.65 -12.98 -9.02
C LYS A 112 -18.46 -13.49 -8.19
N ARG A 113 -17.53 -12.60 -7.81
CA ARG A 113 -16.39 -12.96 -6.97
C ARG A 113 -16.78 -13.01 -5.49
N LEU A 114 -17.64 -12.07 -5.06
CA LEU A 114 -18.15 -12.05 -3.69
C LEU A 114 -18.99 -13.30 -3.35
N THR A 115 -19.71 -13.88 -4.31
CA THR A 115 -20.38 -15.17 -4.11
C THR A 115 -19.37 -16.25 -3.69
N LYS A 116 -18.24 -16.36 -4.41
CA LYS A 116 -17.17 -17.32 -4.05
C LYS A 116 -16.48 -17.01 -2.73
N VAL A 117 -16.40 -15.74 -2.34
CA VAL A 117 -15.88 -15.31 -1.02
C VAL A 117 -16.87 -15.74 0.06
N ASN A 118 -18.17 -15.46 -0.12
CA ASN A 118 -19.21 -15.76 0.85
C ASN A 118 -19.37 -17.26 1.12
N GLU A 119 -19.17 -18.11 0.13
CA GLU A 119 -19.15 -19.57 0.26
C GLU A 119 -18.07 -20.08 1.24
N GLN A 120 -17.01 -19.29 1.47
CA GLN A 120 -15.90 -19.63 2.35
C GLN A 120 -16.02 -19.01 3.75
N LEU A 121 -17.04 -18.17 3.96
CA LEU A 121 -17.25 -17.48 5.24
C LEU A 121 -18.16 -18.28 6.16
N SER A 122 -17.85 -18.25 7.45
CA SER A 122 -18.69 -18.87 8.50
C SER A 122 -19.97 -18.08 8.80
N LYS A 123 -20.01 -16.79 8.41
CA LYS A 123 -21.15 -15.89 8.60
C LYS A 123 -21.39 -15.09 7.32
N PRO A 124 -22.65 -14.86 6.95
CA PRO A 124 -22.98 -14.03 5.79
C PRO A 124 -22.63 -12.56 6.04
N LEU A 125 -22.28 -11.86 4.95
CA LEU A 125 -21.97 -10.44 4.97
C LEU A 125 -23.22 -9.58 4.76
N THR A 126 -23.16 -8.37 5.31
CA THR A 126 -24.04 -7.27 4.86
C THR A 126 -23.31 -6.49 3.77
N LEU A 127 -23.88 -6.45 2.55
CA LEU A 127 -23.33 -5.76 1.40
C LEU A 127 -23.93 -4.38 1.26
N MET A 128 -23.11 -3.36 1.10
CA MET A 128 -23.54 -2.00 0.80
C MET A 128 -22.99 -1.55 -0.55
N GLY A 129 -23.79 -0.85 -1.33
CA GLY A 129 -23.45 -0.39 -2.67
C GLY A 129 -23.87 -1.35 -3.79
N CYS A 130 -24.32 -2.57 -3.49
CA CYS A 130 -24.73 -3.56 -4.46
C CYS A 130 -26.25 -3.56 -4.64
N SER A 131 -26.73 -3.57 -5.89
CA SER A 131 -28.16 -3.74 -6.23
C SER A 131 -28.54 -5.22 -6.35
N GLN A 132 -27.57 -6.08 -6.68
CA GLN A 132 -27.75 -7.51 -6.75
C GLN A 132 -27.55 -8.15 -5.38
N SER A 133 -28.31 -9.21 -5.10
CA SER A 133 -28.19 -10.00 -3.88
C SER A 133 -27.30 -11.22 -4.07
N ILE A 134 -26.63 -11.65 -3.00
CA ILE A 134 -25.98 -12.95 -2.88
C ILE A 134 -26.80 -13.77 -1.90
N GLU A 135 -26.88 -15.05 -2.11
CA GLU A 135 -27.59 -15.96 -1.21
C GLU A 135 -27.13 -15.79 0.24
N ASN A 136 -28.09 -15.67 1.14
CA ASN A 136 -27.89 -15.42 2.58
C ASN A 136 -27.26 -14.07 2.95
N CYS A 137 -26.96 -13.18 2.00
CA CYS A 137 -26.45 -11.84 2.28
C CYS A 137 -27.57 -10.78 2.18
N SER A 138 -27.58 -9.83 3.10
CA SER A 138 -28.37 -8.61 2.91
C SER A 138 -27.65 -7.63 2.00
N SER A 139 -28.41 -6.97 1.10
CA SER A 139 -27.85 -6.00 0.14
C SER A 139 -28.61 -4.68 0.19
N ILE A 140 -27.86 -3.56 0.17
CA ILE A 140 -28.43 -2.20 0.12
C ILE A 140 -27.70 -1.44 -0.99
N SER A 141 -28.44 -1.10 -2.06
CA SER A 141 -27.85 -0.42 -3.23
C SER A 141 -27.47 1.04 -2.96
N TRP A 142 -26.53 1.58 -3.74
CA TRP A 142 -26.19 3.01 -3.71
C TRP A 142 -27.43 3.90 -3.90
N ALA A 143 -28.33 3.56 -4.82
CA ALA A 143 -29.56 4.30 -5.06
C ALA A 143 -30.42 4.40 -3.80
N LYS A 144 -30.60 3.28 -3.10
CA LYS A 144 -31.35 3.25 -1.84
C LYS A 144 -30.65 4.04 -0.73
N ILE A 145 -29.31 3.94 -0.62
CA ILE A 145 -28.52 4.70 0.36
C ILE A 145 -28.73 6.20 0.13
N HIS A 146 -28.64 6.67 -1.11
CA HIS A 146 -28.77 8.09 -1.43
C HIS A 146 -30.23 8.62 -1.36
N ALA A 147 -31.23 7.75 -1.47
CA ALA A 147 -32.63 8.15 -1.40
C ALA A 147 -33.19 8.21 0.03
N GLU A 148 -32.75 7.28 0.90
CA GLU A 148 -33.43 7.05 2.18
C GLU A 148 -32.70 7.59 3.41
N PHE A 149 -31.40 7.90 3.31
CA PHE A 149 -30.59 8.27 4.48
C PHE A 149 -30.28 9.77 4.56
N SER A 150 -30.09 10.25 5.79
CA SER A 150 -29.84 11.66 6.07
C SER A 150 -28.52 12.15 5.49
N THR A 151 -28.53 13.38 4.99
CA THR A 151 -27.33 14.10 4.50
C THR A 151 -26.61 14.89 5.61
N CYS A 152 -27.18 14.94 6.84
CA CYS A 152 -26.57 15.66 7.97
C CYS A 152 -25.38 14.89 8.54
N ASN A 153 -24.39 15.61 9.04
CA ASN A 153 -23.23 15.00 9.71
C ASN A 153 -23.67 14.10 10.87
N LEU A 154 -23.18 12.87 10.88
CA LEU A 154 -23.41 11.91 11.95
C LEU A 154 -22.52 12.27 13.15
N ARG A 155 -23.11 12.33 14.35
CA ARG A 155 -22.37 12.67 15.58
C ARG A 155 -22.07 11.40 16.39
N VAL A 156 -20.96 10.75 16.08
CA VAL A 156 -20.41 9.64 16.87
C VAL A 156 -19.29 10.19 17.77
N LYS A 157 -19.21 9.72 19.01
CA LYS A 157 -18.11 10.09 19.93
C LYS A 157 -16.83 9.37 19.53
N ILE A 158 -16.01 10.01 18.72
CA ILE A 158 -14.72 9.51 18.21
C ILE A 158 -13.63 10.43 18.76
N ILE A 159 -12.46 9.85 19.10
CA ILE A 159 -11.26 10.57 19.48
C ILE A 159 -10.13 10.26 18.50
N GLU A 160 -9.11 11.08 18.47
CA GLU A 160 -8.00 10.96 17.50
C GLU A 160 -7.19 9.65 17.61
N SER A 161 -7.18 9.03 18.79
CA SER A 161 -6.52 7.73 19.01
C SER A 161 -7.38 6.52 18.62
N ASP A 162 -8.65 6.74 18.21
CA ASP A 162 -9.49 5.66 17.68
C ASP A 162 -8.93 5.16 16.33
N LEU A 163 -9.16 3.87 16.08
CA LEU A 163 -8.72 3.21 14.87
C LEU A 163 -9.44 3.79 13.63
N ALA A 164 -8.66 4.12 12.61
CA ALA A 164 -9.17 4.69 11.37
C ALA A 164 -9.09 3.71 10.20
N TYR A 165 -7.98 2.99 10.07
CA TYR A 165 -7.82 2.03 8.98
C TYR A 165 -6.86 0.89 9.33
N ILE A 166 -7.03 -0.23 8.62
CA ILE A 166 -6.16 -1.40 8.72
C ILE A 166 -5.76 -1.82 7.31
N ILE A 167 -4.46 -1.68 6.98
CA ILE A 167 -3.92 -2.12 5.69
C ILE A 167 -3.30 -3.50 5.86
N TYR A 168 -3.76 -4.48 5.05
CA TYR A 168 -3.21 -5.83 5.07
C TYR A 168 -2.03 -5.98 4.12
N THR A 169 -0.95 -6.57 4.61
CA THR A 169 0.24 -6.92 3.83
C THR A 169 0.53 -8.41 3.92
N SER A 170 1.39 -8.91 3.02
CA SER A 170 1.95 -10.26 3.12
C SER A 170 2.67 -10.45 4.45
N GLY A 171 2.63 -11.66 5.00
CA GLY A 171 3.30 -12.00 6.25
C GLY A 171 4.31 -13.12 6.07
N SER A 172 5.46 -13.04 6.73
CA SER A 172 6.53 -14.05 6.69
C SER A 172 6.08 -15.45 7.14
N THR A 173 4.95 -15.55 7.85
CA THR A 173 4.36 -16.83 8.27
C THR A 173 3.35 -17.39 7.27
N GLY A 174 3.23 -16.82 6.07
CA GLY A 174 2.25 -17.22 5.05
C GLY A 174 0.83 -16.68 5.28
N LYS A 175 0.57 -15.96 6.37
CA LYS A 175 -0.73 -15.34 6.65
C LYS A 175 -0.65 -13.82 6.54
N PRO A 176 -1.66 -13.15 5.99
CA PRO A 176 -1.71 -11.70 5.94
C PRO A 176 -1.71 -11.08 7.34
N LYS A 177 -1.07 -9.92 7.47
CA LYS A 177 -1.01 -9.14 8.70
C LYS A 177 -1.63 -7.76 8.48
N GLY A 178 -2.55 -7.34 9.35
CA GLY A 178 -3.22 -6.05 9.29
C GLY A 178 -2.49 -4.99 10.10
N ILE A 179 -2.05 -3.92 9.48
CA ILE A 179 -1.35 -2.77 10.07
C ILE A 179 -2.39 -1.78 10.56
N MET A 180 -2.46 -1.51 11.87
CA MET A 180 -3.46 -0.64 12.49
C MET A 180 -3.02 0.81 12.57
N HIS A 181 -3.79 1.72 11.97
CA HIS A 181 -3.58 3.17 12.05
C HIS A 181 -4.76 3.91 12.66
N THR A 182 -4.46 4.97 13.42
CA THR A 182 -5.44 5.83 14.07
C THR A 182 -5.78 7.06 13.22
N HIS A 183 -6.82 7.80 13.60
CA HIS A 183 -7.09 9.12 13.04
C HIS A 183 -5.90 10.07 13.26
N SER A 184 -5.27 10.04 14.44
CA SER A 184 -4.09 10.87 14.75
C SER A 184 -2.94 10.57 13.82
N SER A 185 -2.55 9.29 13.67
CA SER A 185 -1.43 8.92 12.79
C SER A 185 -1.66 9.34 11.34
N GLY A 186 -2.90 9.16 10.83
CA GLY A 186 -3.28 9.57 9.48
C GLY A 186 -3.28 11.10 9.30
N LEU A 187 -3.77 11.87 10.27
CA LEU A 187 -3.77 13.35 10.20
C LEU A 187 -2.37 13.93 10.29
N VAL A 188 -1.52 13.39 11.17
CA VAL A 188 -0.12 13.85 11.27
C VAL A 188 0.60 13.58 9.96
N TYR A 189 0.39 12.40 9.36
CA TYR A 189 0.95 12.10 8.04
C TYR A 189 0.43 13.05 6.97
N ALA A 190 -0.89 13.27 6.89
CA ALA A 190 -1.51 14.17 5.93
C ALA A 190 -0.93 15.58 6.00
N LYS A 191 -0.84 16.12 7.21
CA LYS A 191 -0.27 17.46 7.47
C LYS A 191 1.21 17.54 7.08
N TRP A 192 2.01 16.57 7.51
CA TRP A 192 3.43 16.53 7.18
C TRP A 192 3.64 16.43 5.68
N ALA A 193 3.00 15.45 5.02
CA ALA A 193 3.17 15.21 3.60
C ALA A 193 2.72 16.41 2.74
N ALA A 194 1.58 17.03 3.08
CA ALA A 194 1.11 18.24 2.39
C ALA A 194 2.11 19.41 2.50
N ASN A 195 2.68 19.62 3.68
CA ASN A 195 3.66 20.69 3.91
C ASN A 195 4.98 20.41 3.19
N GLU A 196 5.47 19.17 3.24
CA GLU A 196 6.74 18.77 2.59
C GLU A 196 6.74 19.04 1.09
N VAL A 197 5.63 18.75 0.42
CA VAL A 197 5.51 18.95 -1.03
C VAL A 197 4.82 20.26 -1.40
N LYS A 198 4.51 21.10 -0.41
CA LYS A 198 3.86 22.41 -0.55
C LYS A 198 2.56 22.30 -1.34
N LEU A 199 1.67 21.39 -0.91
CA LEU A 199 0.33 21.29 -1.48
C LEU A 199 -0.50 22.52 -1.17
N THR A 200 -1.37 22.86 -2.10
CA THR A 200 -2.33 23.96 -2.00
C THR A 200 -3.71 23.52 -2.51
N ALA A 201 -4.74 24.29 -2.24
CA ALA A 201 -6.10 23.98 -2.66
C ALA A 201 -6.31 23.90 -4.20
N ILE A 202 -5.38 24.47 -4.98
CA ILE A 202 -5.46 24.41 -6.45
C ILE A 202 -4.81 23.16 -7.05
N ASP A 203 -4.15 22.34 -6.22
CA ASP A 203 -3.48 21.13 -6.70
C ASP A 203 -4.48 20.02 -7.09
N ARG A 204 -4.08 19.22 -8.06
CA ARG A 204 -4.82 18.09 -8.58
C ARG A 204 -3.93 16.84 -8.48
N ILE A 205 -4.21 16.01 -7.48
CA ILE A 205 -3.35 14.90 -7.08
C ILE A 205 -3.82 13.60 -7.73
N GLY A 206 -2.94 12.95 -8.51
CA GLY A 206 -3.25 11.67 -9.14
C GLY A 206 -3.27 10.51 -8.15
N ASN A 207 -4.42 9.87 -7.96
CA ASN A 207 -4.54 8.63 -7.17
C ASN A 207 -4.17 7.42 -8.03
N HIS A 208 -2.87 7.16 -8.12
CA HIS A 208 -2.35 5.98 -8.81
C HIS A 208 -2.47 4.72 -7.96
N SER A 209 -2.06 4.82 -6.70
CA SER A 209 -1.99 3.65 -5.81
C SER A 209 -3.37 3.12 -5.42
N PRO A 210 -3.57 1.79 -5.43
CA PRO A 210 -4.78 1.19 -4.89
C PRO A 210 -4.97 1.50 -3.40
N LEU A 211 -6.22 1.50 -2.92
CA LEU A 211 -6.54 1.85 -1.53
C LEU A 211 -5.88 0.93 -0.49
N HIS A 212 -5.56 -0.31 -0.86
CA HIS A 212 -4.87 -1.28 0.00
C HIS A 212 -3.34 -1.08 0.08
N PHE A 213 -2.81 0.03 -0.50
CA PHE A 213 -1.44 0.50 -0.33
C PHE A 213 -1.41 1.78 0.49
N ASP A 214 -0.41 1.91 1.36
CA ASP A 214 -0.19 3.07 2.23
C ASP A 214 0.04 4.38 1.46
N ILE A 215 0.65 4.34 0.27
CA ILE A 215 0.78 5.51 -0.62
C ILE A 215 -0.57 6.19 -0.87
N SER A 216 -1.67 5.42 -0.94
CA SER A 216 -3.02 5.97 -1.15
C SER A 216 -3.45 6.95 -0.05
N THR A 217 -2.87 6.85 1.15
CA THR A 217 -3.16 7.79 2.25
C THR A 217 -2.70 9.21 1.94
N PHE A 218 -1.64 9.37 1.14
CA PHE A 218 -1.26 10.67 0.59
C PHE A 218 -2.34 11.21 -0.34
N ASP A 219 -2.79 10.38 -1.29
CA ASP A 219 -3.73 10.79 -2.32
C ASP A 219 -5.10 11.21 -1.75
N TRP A 220 -5.51 10.60 -0.63
CA TRP A 220 -6.80 10.90 0.02
C TRP A 220 -6.68 11.92 1.15
N PHE A 221 -5.70 11.76 2.03
CA PHE A 221 -5.68 12.55 3.27
C PHE A 221 -4.86 13.83 3.14
N ALA A 222 -3.67 13.80 2.50
CA ALA A 222 -2.89 15.00 2.29
C ALA A 222 -3.59 15.98 1.32
N THR A 223 -4.27 15.44 0.31
CA THR A 223 -5.11 16.20 -0.61
C THR A 223 -6.25 16.91 0.12
N ALA A 224 -7.05 16.16 0.90
CA ALA A 224 -8.16 16.73 1.65
C ALA A 224 -7.70 17.69 2.76
N PHE A 225 -6.47 17.54 3.29
CA PHE A 225 -5.92 18.41 4.31
C PHE A 225 -5.77 19.87 3.84
N VAL A 226 -5.51 20.08 2.57
CA VAL A 226 -5.37 21.44 1.96
C VAL A 226 -6.58 21.87 1.12
N GLY A 227 -7.63 21.03 1.02
CA GLY A 227 -8.80 21.32 0.20
C GLY A 227 -8.55 21.19 -1.31
N ALA A 228 -7.58 20.40 -1.71
CA ALA A 228 -7.24 20.08 -3.09
C ALA A 228 -8.12 18.97 -3.67
N SER A 229 -7.91 18.61 -4.93
CA SER A 229 -8.69 17.58 -5.64
C SER A 229 -7.90 16.29 -5.84
N THR A 230 -8.53 15.15 -5.57
CA THR A 230 -7.99 13.83 -5.92
C THR A 230 -8.51 13.40 -7.31
N ILE A 231 -7.60 13.06 -8.21
CA ILE A 231 -7.92 12.51 -9.54
C ILE A 231 -7.79 10.99 -9.45
N VAL A 232 -8.89 10.28 -9.41
CA VAL A 232 -8.95 8.82 -9.40
C VAL A 232 -8.50 8.30 -10.76
N ILE A 233 -7.46 7.48 -10.79
CA ILE A 233 -6.92 6.85 -11.99
C ILE A 233 -7.42 5.41 -12.03
N PRO A 234 -8.39 5.04 -12.88
CA PRO A 234 -8.87 3.66 -12.98
C PRO A 234 -7.75 2.67 -13.32
N ASP A 235 -7.87 1.43 -12.86
CA ASP A 235 -6.80 0.43 -12.96
C ASP A 235 -6.44 0.04 -14.40
N GLU A 236 -7.37 0.19 -15.35
CA GLU A 236 -7.07 0.00 -16.77
C GLU A 236 -6.09 1.04 -17.32
N TYR A 237 -6.16 2.30 -16.84
CA TYR A 237 -5.23 3.35 -17.26
C TYR A 237 -3.82 3.08 -16.74
N THR A 238 -3.67 2.58 -15.51
CA THR A 238 -2.34 2.27 -14.97
C THR A 238 -1.60 1.18 -15.75
N LYS A 239 -2.34 0.34 -16.51
CA LYS A 239 -1.80 -0.73 -17.35
C LYS A 239 -1.50 -0.28 -18.79
N MET A 240 -1.96 0.90 -19.18
CA MET A 240 -1.81 1.48 -20.53
C MET A 240 -1.10 2.83 -20.42
N PRO A 241 0.24 2.88 -20.49
CA PRO A 241 1.02 4.10 -20.22
C PRO A 241 0.65 5.31 -21.07
N ALA A 242 0.35 5.15 -22.36
CA ALA A 242 -0.08 6.24 -23.22
C ALA A 242 -1.45 6.83 -22.80
N SER A 243 -2.40 5.95 -22.41
CA SER A 243 -3.70 6.38 -21.87
C SER A 243 -3.54 7.06 -20.51
N TYR A 244 -2.60 6.57 -19.69
CA TYR A 244 -2.29 7.17 -18.41
C TYR A 244 -1.68 8.58 -18.59
N ALA A 245 -0.69 8.75 -19.46
CA ALA A 245 -0.13 10.06 -19.78
C ALA A 245 -1.18 11.03 -20.33
N LYS A 246 -2.10 10.55 -21.18
CA LYS A 246 -3.24 11.34 -21.66
C LYS A 246 -4.17 11.75 -20.51
N LEU A 247 -4.42 10.87 -19.54
CA LEU A 247 -5.24 11.20 -18.38
C LEU A 247 -4.57 12.27 -17.51
N ILE A 248 -3.23 12.20 -17.30
CA ILE A 248 -2.47 13.25 -16.60
C ILE A 248 -2.67 14.60 -17.28
N GLU A 249 -2.56 14.64 -18.62
CA GLU A 249 -2.76 15.85 -19.44
C GLU A 249 -4.17 16.42 -19.28
N ILE A 250 -5.21 15.63 -19.62
CA ILE A 250 -6.59 16.14 -19.68
C ILE A 250 -7.16 16.51 -18.31
N SER A 251 -6.72 15.82 -17.25
CA SER A 251 -7.11 16.14 -15.88
C SER A 251 -6.23 17.21 -15.24
N GLN A 252 -5.20 17.70 -15.96
CA GLN A 252 -4.27 18.73 -15.51
C GLN A 252 -3.67 18.38 -14.12
N MET A 253 -3.21 17.15 -13.95
CA MET A 253 -2.60 16.72 -12.69
C MET A 253 -1.36 17.56 -12.38
N THR A 254 -1.24 17.98 -11.12
CA THR A 254 -0.12 18.81 -10.66
C THR A 254 0.89 18.02 -9.84
N VAL A 255 0.42 16.99 -9.15
CA VAL A 255 1.24 16.14 -8.28
C VAL A 255 0.87 14.67 -8.49
N LEU A 256 1.89 13.82 -8.52
CA LEU A 256 1.73 12.38 -8.63
C LEU A 256 2.62 11.69 -7.60
N PHE A 257 2.07 10.72 -6.84
CA PHE A 257 2.85 9.82 -6.00
C PHE A 257 2.64 8.38 -6.47
N THR A 258 3.74 7.72 -6.88
CA THR A 258 3.65 6.37 -7.45
C THR A 258 4.94 5.57 -7.21
N VAL A 259 5.05 4.42 -7.85
CA VAL A 259 6.23 3.56 -7.76
C VAL A 259 7.14 3.72 -8.99
N PRO A 260 8.46 3.50 -8.87
CA PRO A 260 9.40 3.57 -9.97
C PRO A 260 8.98 2.79 -11.22
N TYR A 261 8.46 1.57 -11.06
CA TYR A 261 7.99 0.77 -12.20
C TYR A 261 6.95 1.50 -13.07
N ALA A 262 5.96 2.16 -12.46
CA ALA A 262 4.94 2.89 -13.20
C ALA A 262 5.54 4.08 -13.97
N LEU A 263 6.50 4.77 -13.37
CA LEU A 263 7.21 5.91 -13.99
C LEU A 263 8.10 5.47 -15.16
N ILE A 264 8.76 4.32 -15.03
CA ILE A 264 9.54 3.71 -16.13
C ILE A 264 8.60 3.39 -17.31
N GLN A 265 7.43 2.78 -17.05
CA GLN A 265 6.48 2.49 -18.11
C GLN A 265 5.94 3.77 -18.76
N LEU A 266 5.67 4.84 -18.00
CA LEU A 266 5.29 6.15 -18.51
C LEU A 266 6.40 6.74 -19.40
N SER A 267 7.67 6.71 -18.94
CA SER A 267 8.82 7.21 -19.69
C SER A 267 9.01 6.49 -21.03
N ILE A 268 8.86 5.15 -21.05
CA ILE A 268 9.14 4.34 -22.25
C ILE A 268 7.97 4.32 -23.23
N ARG A 269 6.72 4.33 -22.72
CA ARG A 269 5.50 4.03 -23.51
C ARG A 269 4.40 5.08 -23.34
N GLY A 270 4.65 6.15 -22.58
CA GLY A 270 3.66 7.18 -22.28
C GLY A 270 3.51 8.24 -23.37
N GLU A 271 4.40 8.26 -24.37
CA GLU A 271 4.41 9.30 -25.44
C GLU A 271 4.48 10.72 -24.82
N LEU A 272 5.34 10.89 -23.79
CA LEU A 272 5.36 12.12 -22.97
C LEU A 272 5.70 13.38 -23.77
N ALA A 273 6.50 13.24 -24.84
CA ALA A 273 6.89 14.34 -25.72
C ALA A 273 5.69 14.93 -26.49
N ASP A 274 4.64 14.14 -26.72
CA ASP A 274 3.43 14.53 -27.47
C ASP A 274 2.31 15.06 -26.55
N ARG A 275 2.61 15.29 -25.25
CA ARG A 275 1.63 15.67 -24.23
C ARG A 275 1.93 17.05 -23.64
N ASP A 276 0.88 17.79 -23.31
CA ASP A 276 1.00 19.01 -22.52
C ASP A 276 0.95 18.68 -21.01
N LEU A 277 2.13 18.44 -20.44
CA LEU A 277 2.29 18.11 -19.03
C LEU A 277 2.86 19.28 -18.19
N ARG A 278 2.74 20.52 -18.66
CA ARG A 278 3.29 21.72 -17.98
C ARG A 278 2.71 21.94 -16.59
N GLN A 279 1.50 21.44 -16.32
CA GLN A 279 0.87 21.55 -15.00
C GLN A 279 1.47 20.57 -13.98
N LEU A 280 2.06 19.46 -14.44
CA LEU A 280 2.71 18.49 -13.56
C LEU A 280 3.99 19.10 -13.01
N ARG A 281 3.94 19.49 -11.72
CA ARG A 281 5.03 20.20 -11.04
C ARG A 281 5.87 19.30 -10.15
N ARG A 282 5.32 18.14 -9.73
CA ARG A 282 5.99 17.26 -8.79
C ARG A 282 5.60 15.80 -8.99
N ILE A 283 6.61 14.96 -8.99
CA ILE A 283 6.45 13.50 -8.93
C ILE A 283 7.20 13.00 -7.70
N MET A 284 6.48 12.30 -6.83
CA MET A 284 7.05 11.53 -5.74
C MET A 284 7.07 10.06 -6.13
N TYR A 285 8.10 9.37 -5.72
CA TYR A 285 8.17 7.93 -5.89
C TYR A 285 8.73 7.26 -4.63
N GLY A 286 8.36 6.01 -4.43
CA GLY A 286 8.81 5.22 -3.29
C GLY A 286 8.52 3.75 -3.44
N GLY A 287 8.89 2.97 -2.43
CA GLY A 287 8.62 1.56 -2.36
C GLY A 287 9.73 0.68 -2.93
N GLU A 288 10.48 1.13 -3.92
CA GLU A 288 11.60 0.38 -4.51
C GLU A 288 12.68 1.33 -5.02
N PRO A 289 13.95 0.86 -5.19
CA PRO A 289 14.99 1.67 -5.82
C PRO A 289 14.62 2.05 -7.25
N PHE A 290 14.89 3.29 -7.65
CA PHE A 290 14.68 3.74 -9.02
C PHE A 290 15.98 3.57 -9.83
N PRO A 291 15.99 2.76 -10.91
CA PRO A 291 17.17 2.61 -11.76
C PRO A 291 17.59 3.94 -12.37
N ILE A 292 18.84 4.33 -12.16
CA ILE A 292 19.40 5.66 -12.48
C ILE A 292 19.17 6.04 -13.95
N LYS A 293 19.43 5.10 -14.87
CA LYS A 293 19.24 5.33 -16.31
C LYS A 293 17.83 5.81 -16.64
N HIS A 294 16.81 5.16 -16.08
CA HIS A 294 15.42 5.52 -16.32
C HIS A 294 15.02 6.82 -15.62
N LEU A 295 15.57 7.07 -14.44
CA LEU A 295 15.34 8.32 -13.73
C LEU A 295 15.89 9.53 -14.51
N ILE A 296 17.12 9.43 -15.04
CA ILE A 296 17.71 10.48 -15.90
C ILE A 296 16.83 10.74 -17.12
N THR A 297 16.44 9.69 -17.85
CA THR A 297 15.57 9.82 -19.02
C THR A 297 14.25 10.51 -18.67
N LEU A 298 13.63 10.15 -17.55
CA LEU A 298 12.37 10.77 -17.12
C LEU A 298 12.55 12.25 -16.73
N ILE A 299 13.66 12.61 -16.08
CA ILE A 299 13.99 14.02 -15.75
C ILE A 299 14.18 14.83 -17.03
N GLU A 300 14.87 14.29 -18.04
CA GLU A 300 15.06 14.94 -19.33
C GLU A 300 13.73 15.14 -20.08
N GLN A 301 12.79 14.19 -19.98
CA GLN A 301 11.48 14.27 -20.58
C GLN A 301 10.54 15.27 -19.87
N LEU A 302 10.74 15.49 -18.56
CA LEU A 302 9.91 16.33 -17.70
C LEU A 302 10.73 17.35 -16.91
N PRO A 303 11.45 18.28 -17.58
CA PRO A 303 12.43 19.17 -16.93
C PRO A 303 11.80 20.17 -15.94
N GLN A 304 10.47 20.40 -16.04
CA GLN A 304 9.73 21.28 -15.13
C GLN A 304 9.34 20.58 -13.82
N VAL A 305 9.48 19.25 -13.75
CA VAL A 305 9.01 18.44 -12.62
C VAL A 305 10.10 18.32 -11.55
N THR A 306 9.74 18.56 -10.30
CA THR A 306 10.56 18.18 -9.16
C THR A 306 10.32 16.72 -8.80
N PHE A 307 11.39 15.93 -8.66
CA PHE A 307 11.30 14.52 -8.28
C PHE A 307 11.75 14.34 -6.83
N ASP A 308 10.96 13.58 -6.05
CA ASP A 308 11.29 13.22 -4.68
C ASP A 308 11.27 11.70 -4.49
N ASN A 309 12.33 11.17 -3.90
CA ASN A 309 12.37 9.80 -3.37
C ASN A 309 11.82 9.82 -1.94
N ILE A 310 10.75 9.08 -1.70
CA ILE A 310 10.09 8.95 -0.39
C ILE A 310 10.30 7.53 0.11
N TYR A 311 10.78 7.40 1.33
CA TYR A 311 10.90 6.10 1.98
C TYR A 311 10.08 6.06 3.26
N GLY A 312 9.50 4.90 3.51
CA GLY A 312 8.81 4.50 4.73
C GLY A 312 8.07 3.20 4.51
N PRO A 313 8.15 2.23 5.44
CA PRO A 313 7.27 1.07 5.42
C PRO A 313 5.85 1.47 5.87
N ALA A 314 4.85 0.70 5.46
CA ALA A 314 3.44 0.98 5.75
C ALA A 314 3.13 1.12 7.25
N GLU A 315 3.96 0.53 8.10
CA GLU A 315 3.89 0.58 9.56
C GLU A 315 4.17 1.97 10.15
N ILE A 316 4.82 2.86 9.39
CA ILE A 316 5.16 4.22 9.85
C ILE A 316 4.84 5.30 8.80
N ASN A 317 4.29 4.92 7.63
CA ASN A 317 4.13 5.77 6.44
C ASN A 317 5.46 6.37 5.95
N GLY A 318 5.42 7.31 5.02
CA GLY A 318 6.62 8.03 4.58
C GLY A 318 7.29 8.75 5.75
N CYS A 319 8.59 8.51 5.96
CA CYS A 319 9.35 9.10 7.07
C CYS A 319 10.66 9.77 6.64
N THR A 320 11.12 9.56 5.41
CA THR A 320 12.26 10.28 4.84
C THR A 320 11.93 10.84 3.46
N ARG A 321 12.67 11.85 3.03
CA ARG A 321 12.58 12.42 1.69
C ARG A 321 13.96 12.81 1.17
N PHE A 322 14.15 12.55 -0.12
CA PHE A 322 15.29 13.06 -0.89
C PHE A 322 14.78 13.73 -2.17
N THR A 323 14.96 15.05 -2.27
CA THR A 323 14.65 15.78 -3.51
C THR A 323 15.81 15.64 -4.49
N ILE A 324 15.50 15.22 -5.70
CA ILE A 324 16.48 15.05 -6.77
C ILE A 324 16.84 16.42 -7.32
N THR A 325 18.09 16.84 -7.12
CA THR A 325 18.61 18.13 -7.62
C THR A 325 19.62 17.93 -8.73
N ASP A 326 20.43 16.89 -8.67
CA ASP A 326 21.43 16.53 -9.69
C ASP A 326 21.61 15.02 -9.71
N VAL A 327 21.41 14.41 -10.88
CA VAL A 327 21.68 13.00 -11.12
C VAL A 327 22.50 12.85 -12.39
N GLN A 328 23.70 12.32 -12.26
CA GLN A 328 24.61 12.07 -13.38
C GLN A 328 24.65 10.60 -13.73
N GLN A 329 25.12 10.26 -14.91
CA GLN A 329 25.32 8.86 -15.32
C GLN A 329 26.28 8.10 -14.41
N SER A 330 27.19 8.80 -13.73
CA SER A 330 28.10 8.23 -12.72
C SER A 330 27.44 7.95 -11.36
N THR A 331 26.20 8.44 -11.13
CA THR A 331 25.44 8.17 -9.91
C THR A 331 25.11 6.67 -9.85
N THR A 332 25.47 6.02 -8.77
CA THR A 332 25.25 4.58 -8.60
C THR A 332 23.96 4.26 -7.85
N ASN A 333 23.51 5.14 -6.96
CA ASN A 333 22.32 4.96 -6.13
C ASN A 333 21.73 6.30 -5.71
N ILE A 334 20.42 6.32 -5.42
CA ILE A 334 19.71 7.47 -4.85
C ILE A 334 19.49 7.20 -3.37
N PRO A 335 19.87 8.14 -2.47
CA PRO A 335 19.61 7.98 -1.05
C PRO A 335 18.10 7.96 -0.76
N ILE A 336 17.71 7.32 0.35
CA ILE A 336 16.35 7.44 0.87
C ILE A 336 16.12 8.78 1.55
N GLY A 337 17.18 9.55 1.77
CA GLY A 337 17.13 10.95 2.18
C GLY A 337 17.25 11.17 3.67
N LYS A 338 16.77 12.33 4.13
CA LYS A 338 16.85 12.72 5.53
C LYS A 338 15.56 12.34 6.26
N ILE A 339 15.72 11.96 7.53
CA ILE A 339 14.56 11.72 8.39
C ILE A 339 13.71 12.99 8.51
N SER A 340 12.40 12.84 8.51
CA SER A 340 11.45 13.94 8.61
C SER A 340 11.53 14.64 9.98
N GLN A 341 11.15 15.93 10.03
CA GLN A 341 11.13 16.70 11.29
C GLN A 341 10.19 16.15 12.37
N ILE A 342 9.24 15.29 11.96
CA ILE A 342 8.29 14.63 12.90
C ILE A 342 8.75 13.25 13.34
N ALA A 343 9.95 12.81 12.95
CA ALA A 343 10.46 11.49 13.23
C ALA A 343 11.89 11.54 13.78
N GLU A 344 12.25 10.47 14.47
CA GLU A 344 13.59 10.20 14.99
C GLU A 344 14.06 8.86 14.45
N ALA A 345 15.33 8.78 14.05
CA ALA A 345 15.94 7.56 13.51
C ALA A 345 17.13 7.14 14.36
N LEU A 346 17.23 5.84 14.60
CA LEU A 346 18.42 5.18 15.14
C LEU A 346 18.91 4.16 14.11
N VAL A 347 20.22 4.10 13.90
CA VAL A 347 20.86 3.03 13.14
C VAL A 347 21.65 2.18 14.10
N VAL A 348 21.28 0.90 14.23
CA VAL A 348 21.80 0.03 15.30
C VAL A 348 22.43 -1.25 14.76
N ASP A 349 23.41 -1.78 15.50
CA ASP A 349 24.00 -3.09 15.28
C ASP A 349 23.09 -4.24 15.77
N GLU A 350 23.57 -5.47 15.67
CA GLU A 350 22.84 -6.66 16.15
C GLU A 350 22.60 -6.68 17.66
N ASN A 351 23.38 -5.94 18.43
CA ASN A 351 23.28 -5.81 19.88
C ASN A 351 22.42 -4.60 20.31
N ASN A 352 21.82 -3.89 19.34
CA ASN A 352 21.06 -2.66 19.52
C ASN A 352 21.90 -1.45 19.97
N ASN A 353 23.22 -1.46 19.77
CA ASN A 353 24.05 -0.29 19.96
C ASN A 353 23.97 0.60 18.73
N GLN A 354 23.89 1.90 18.93
CA GLN A 354 23.92 2.85 17.82
C GLN A 354 25.30 2.80 17.15
N VAL A 355 25.30 2.66 15.82
CA VAL A 355 26.53 2.63 15.01
C VAL A 355 27.07 4.01 14.72
N ALA A 356 28.34 4.12 14.37
CA ALA A 356 28.96 5.38 13.97
C ALA A 356 28.49 5.83 12.57
N TYR A 357 28.65 7.12 12.28
CA TYR A 357 28.39 7.65 10.94
C TYR A 357 29.23 6.90 9.89
N GLY A 358 28.56 6.49 8.82
CA GLY A 358 29.21 5.74 7.74
C GLY A 358 29.18 4.22 7.92
N GLU A 359 28.83 3.72 9.08
CA GLU A 359 28.62 2.29 9.33
C GLU A 359 27.21 1.85 8.98
N SER A 360 27.04 0.58 8.66
CA SER A 360 25.74 -0.02 8.35
C SER A 360 25.06 -0.59 9.58
N GLY A 361 23.74 -0.45 9.66
CA GLY A 361 22.96 -1.03 10.73
C GLY A 361 21.47 -1.08 10.37
N GLU A 362 20.68 -1.69 11.25
CA GLU A 362 19.22 -1.72 11.11
C GLU A 362 18.62 -0.35 11.44
N LEU A 363 17.75 0.16 10.57
CA LEU A 363 17.02 1.40 10.80
C LEU A 363 15.85 1.17 11.76
N LEU A 364 15.85 1.90 12.86
CA LEU A 364 14.74 2.01 13.80
C LEU A 364 14.15 3.41 13.71
N VAL A 365 12.82 3.55 13.68
CA VAL A 365 12.16 4.85 13.54
C VAL A 365 11.09 5.04 14.61
N ARG A 366 11.11 6.20 15.23
CA ARG A 366 10.08 6.72 16.13
C ARG A 366 9.38 7.88 15.47
N THR A 367 8.06 7.80 15.33
CA THR A 367 7.25 8.84 14.67
C THR A 367 5.81 8.79 15.17
N PRO A 368 5.08 9.92 15.22
CA PRO A 368 3.65 9.93 15.54
C PRO A 368 2.78 9.30 14.45
N THR A 369 3.32 9.05 13.25
CA THR A 369 2.64 8.31 12.18
C THR A 369 2.70 6.80 12.35
N MET A 370 3.43 6.30 13.36
CA MET A 370 3.62 4.87 13.62
C MET A 370 2.29 4.16 13.91
N MET A 371 2.16 2.94 13.38
CA MET A 371 1.05 2.05 13.66
C MET A 371 0.86 1.77 15.16
N GLN A 372 -0.35 1.44 15.57
CA GLN A 372 -0.58 0.91 16.92
C GLN A 372 -0.01 -0.49 17.10
N GLY A 373 0.09 -1.26 16.03
CA GLY A 373 0.58 -2.64 15.97
C GLY A 373 -0.13 -3.42 14.87
N TYR A 374 0.16 -4.71 14.79
CA TYR A 374 -0.53 -5.64 13.91
C TYR A 374 -1.80 -6.18 14.57
N TRP A 375 -2.90 -6.18 13.82
CA TRP A 375 -4.21 -6.67 14.26
C TRP A 375 -4.14 -8.12 14.72
N GLY A 376 -4.53 -8.39 15.97
CA GLY A 376 -4.60 -9.74 16.51
C GLY A 376 -3.26 -10.51 16.55
N ARG A 377 -2.11 -9.82 16.54
CA ARG A 377 -0.78 -10.44 16.49
C ARG A 377 0.14 -9.94 17.63
N PRO A 378 -0.17 -10.25 18.92
CA PRO A 378 0.61 -9.74 20.05
C PRO A 378 2.09 -10.15 20.01
N GLU A 379 2.40 -11.37 19.54
CA GLU A 379 3.77 -11.86 19.44
C GLU A 379 4.59 -11.07 18.39
N LEU A 380 4.01 -10.77 17.22
CA LEU A 380 4.69 -9.92 16.23
C LEU A 380 4.91 -8.52 16.78
N ASN A 381 3.96 -7.99 17.55
CA ASN A 381 4.05 -6.66 18.14
C ASN A 381 5.20 -6.58 19.17
N GLN A 382 5.49 -7.64 19.90
CA GLN A 382 6.64 -7.69 20.82
C GLN A 382 7.97 -7.62 20.07
N ASN A 383 8.06 -8.20 18.88
CA ASN A 383 9.30 -8.30 18.13
C ASN A 383 9.61 -7.05 17.29
N VAL A 384 8.58 -6.34 16.80
CA VAL A 384 8.77 -5.21 15.89
C VAL A 384 8.93 -3.88 16.61
N PHE A 385 8.63 -3.81 17.91
CA PHE A 385 8.84 -2.59 18.67
C PHE A 385 10.07 -2.71 19.55
N TYR A 386 10.97 -1.75 19.42
CA TYR A 386 12.10 -1.57 20.31
C TYR A 386 11.79 -0.46 21.32
N PHE A 387 12.09 -0.71 22.57
CA PHE A 387 11.91 0.24 23.66
C PHE A 387 13.27 0.67 24.20
N GLN A 388 13.67 1.90 23.86
CA GLN A 388 14.85 2.52 24.42
C GLN A 388 14.49 3.12 25.77
N GLN A 389 15.31 2.84 26.78
CA GLN A 389 15.17 3.44 28.09
C GLN A 389 16.00 4.72 28.13
N ASP A 390 15.36 5.85 28.36
CA ASP A 390 16.07 7.10 28.60
C ASP A 390 16.56 7.13 30.05
N GLY A 391 17.88 7.21 30.25
CA GLY A 391 18.53 7.03 31.55
C GLY A 391 18.15 8.05 32.65
N VAL A 392 17.40 9.09 32.29
CA VAL A 392 17.09 10.22 33.20
C VAL A 392 15.65 10.16 33.72
N ASN A 393 14.66 9.60 32.98
CA ASN A 393 13.25 9.77 33.32
C ASN A 393 12.41 8.49 33.36
N GLU A 394 13.00 7.29 33.29
CA GLU A 394 12.28 6.00 33.17
C GLU A 394 11.27 5.94 31.98
N LEU A 395 11.20 6.96 31.15
CA LEU A 395 10.33 7.01 29.97
C LEU A 395 10.89 6.08 28.90
N ARG A 396 10.09 5.12 28.49
CA ARG A 396 10.43 4.22 27.39
C ARG A 396 10.04 4.86 26.07
N GLN A 397 11.03 5.12 25.23
CA GLN A 397 10.81 5.58 23.87
C GLN A 397 10.57 4.37 22.96
N LYS A 398 9.44 4.39 22.22
CA LYS A 398 9.02 3.28 21.36
C LYS A 398 9.46 3.55 19.93
N PHE A 399 10.30 2.67 19.36
CA PHE A 399 10.72 2.68 17.96
C PHE A 399 10.16 1.48 17.23
N TYR A 400 9.89 1.64 15.93
CA TYR A 400 9.56 0.55 15.03
C TYR A 400 10.85 0.03 14.36
N ARG A 401 11.07 -1.29 14.37
CA ARG A 401 12.15 -1.96 13.65
C ARG A 401 11.74 -2.15 12.21
N THR A 402 12.42 -1.48 11.29
CA THR A 402 12.06 -1.55 9.87
C THR A 402 12.49 -2.86 9.20
N GLY A 403 13.51 -3.52 9.73
CA GLY A 403 14.20 -4.63 9.09
C GLY A 403 15.06 -4.19 7.89
N ASP A 404 15.13 -2.90 7.62
CA ASP A 404 15.94 -2.32 6.54
C ASP A 404 17.34 -2.00 7.05
N ILE A 405 18.37 -2.40 6.31
CA ILE A 405 19.76 -2.07 6.57
C ILE A 405 20.10 -0.78 5.84
N VAL A 406 20.58 0.18 6.59
CA VAL A 406 20.93 1.51 6.08
C VAL A 406 22.32 1.93 6.53
N LYS A 407 22.82 2.99 5.91
CA LYS A 407 23.97 3.76 6.35
C LYS A 407 23.57 5.22 6.51
N LEU A 408 23.93 5.83 7.64
CA LEU A 408 23.75 7.26 7.89
C LEU A 408 25.08 7.96 7.67
N ASP A 409 25.13 8.91 6.74
CA ASP A 409 26.34 9.69 6.49
C ASP A 409 26.46 10.94 7.40
N GLN A 410 27.57 11.66 7.27
CA GLN A 410 27.83 12.85 8.09
C GLN A 410 26.86 14.01 7.82
N ASP A 411 26.25 14.04 6.63
CA ASP A 411 25.25 15.04 6.25
C ASP A 411 23.82 14.67 6.70
N GLN A 412 23.69 13.66 7.56
CA GLN A 412 22.42 13.12 8.05
C GLN A 412 21.54 12.52 6.93
N THR A 413 22.15 12.03 5.86
CA THR A 413 21.46 11.37 4.75
C THR A 413 21.52 9.86 4.93
N LEU A 414 20.36 9.21 4.84
CA LEU A 414 20.20 7.76 4.93
C LEU A 414 20.31 7.13 3.54
N TRP A 415 21.08 6.06 3.46
CA TRP A 415 21.29 5.25 2.27
C TRP A 415 20.78 3.85 2.52
N PHE A 416 19.85 3.39 1.70
CA PHE A 416 19.34 2.03 1.75
C PHE A 416 20.37 1.05 1.18
N LEU A 417 20.69 0.00 1.93
CA LEU A 417 21.67 -1.02 1.54
C LEU A 417 21.02 -2.38 1.27
N GLY A 418 19.85 -2.64 1.83
CA GLY A 418 19.16 -3.91 1.68
C GLY A 418 18.23 -4.21 2.85
N ARG A 419 17.80 -5.48 2.94
CA ARG A 419 16.95 -5.96 4.02
C ARG A 419 17.64 -7.07 4.83
N LYS A 420 17.29 -7.14 6.12
CA LYS A 420 17.72 -8.21 7.02
C LYS A 420 16.97 -9.53 6.75
N ASP A 421 15.75 -9.44 6.22
CA ASP A 421 14.87 -10.57 5.88
C ASP A 421 14.82 -10.83 4.36
N ARG A 422 13.99 -11.78 3.96
CA ARG A 422 13.82 -12.20 2.56
C ARG A 422 12.70 -11.44 1.82
N GLN A 423 12.18 -10.39 2.41
CA GLN A 423 11.16 -9.55 1.80
C GLN A 423 11.74 -8.78 0.61
N ILE A 424 11.00 -8.75 -0.48
CA ILE A 424 11.36 -7.97 -1.68
C ILE A 424 10.22 -7.05 -2.11
N LYS A 425 10.53 -6.15 -3.03
CA LYS A 425 9.53 -5.39 -3.77
C LYS A 425 9.50 -5.89 -5.22
N VAL A 426 8.29 -6.12 -5.74
CA VAL A 426 8.04 -6.55 -7.12
C VAL A 426 7.04 -5.58 -7.73
N ARG A 427 7.49 -4.70 -8.61
CA ARG A 427 6.63 -3.66 -9.23
C ARG A 427 5.88 -2.81 -8.18
N GLY A 428 6.55 -2.48 -7.08
CA GLY A 428 5.98 -1.75 -5.95
C GLY A 428 5.24 -2.62 -4.92
N TYR A 429 4.88 -3.86 -5.23
CA TYR A 429 4.22 -4.77 -4.29
C TYR A 429 5.21 -5.35 -3.28
N ARG A 430 4.83 -5.32 -2.00
CA ARG A 430 5.59 -5.97 -0.93
C ARG A 430 5.34 -7.48 -0.96
N VAL A 431 6.39 -8.25 -1.22
CA VAL A 431 6.33 -9.71 -1.39
C VAL A 431 7.22 -10.40 -0.37
N GLU A 432 6.62 -11.27 0.42
CA GLU A 432 7.34 -12.17 1.32
C GLU A 432 7.64 -13.46 0.56
N LEU A 433 8.92 -13.71 0.24
CA LEU A 433 9.32 -14.94 -0.46
C LEU A 433 8.99 -16.20 0.37
N ASP A 434 8.98 -16.07 1.69
CA ASP A 434 8.65 -17.16 2.60
C ASP A 434 7.16 -17.55 2.54
N GLU A 435 6.24 -16.60 2.27
CA GLU A 435 4.82 -16.89 2.05
C GLU A 435 4.63 -17.76 0.80
N ILE A 436 5.32 -17.43 -0.29
CA ILE A 436 5.25 -18.19 -1.54
C ILE A 436 5.85 -19.59 -1.35
N GLU A 437 6.98 -19.69 -0.68
CA GLU A 437 7.65 -20.95 -0.38
C GLU A 437 6.78 -21.87 0.48
N SER A 438 6.18 -21.34 1.54
CA SER A 438 5.24 -22.06 2.40
C SER A 438 4.00 -22.53 1.63
N THR A 439 3.49 -21.72 0.70
CA THR A 439 2.37 -22.08 -0.16
C THR A 439 2.75 -23.21 -1.12
N LEU A 440 3.96 -23.20 -1.69
CA LEU A 440 4.45 -24.30 -2.52
C LEU A 440 4.55 -25.60 -1.72
N VAL A 441 5.19 -25.58 -0.55
CA VAL A 441 5.36 -26.77 0.31
C VAL A 441 4.03 -27.33 0.79
N SER A 442 2.97 -26.51 0.87
CA SER A 442 1.64 -26.98 1.24
C SER A 442 0.91 -27.74 0.13
N PHE A 443 1.44 -27.78 -1.10
CA PHE A 443 0.93 -28.63 -2.16
C PHE A 443 1.31 -30.10 -1.90
N PRO A 444 0.37 -31.06 -2.00
CA PRO A 444 0.58 -32.44 -1.52
C PRO A 444 1.80 -33.17 -2.10
N ASP A 445 2.12 -32.92 -3.37
CA ASP A 445 3.17 -33.63 -4.10
C ASP A 445 4.57 -33.01 -3.92
N ILE A 446 4.68 -31.84 -3.29
CA ILE A 446 5.95 -31.12 -3.08
C ILE A 446 6.58 -31.55 -1.76
N GLU A 447 7.87 -31.92 -1.80
CA GLU A 447 8.68 -32.25 -0.63
C GLU A 447 9.36 -31.00 -0.07
N GLU A 448 10.11 -30.30 -0.91
CA GLU A 448 10.83 -29.06 -0.57
C GLU A 448 10.59 -28.00 -1.65
N ALA A 449 10.64 -26.75 -1.26
CA ALA A 449 10.60 -25.63 -2.20
C ALA A 449 11.62 -24.56 -1.81
N ALA A 450 12.07 -23.81 -2.81
CA ALA A 450 12.90 -22.64 -2.65
C ALA A 450 12.36 -21.53 -3.55
N VAL A 451 12.12 -20.36 -2.98
CA VAL A 451 11.68 -19.16 -3.70
C VAL A 451 12.77 -18.09 -3.56
N PHE A 452 13.13 -17.47 -4.66
CA PHE A 452 14.17 -16.44 -4.72
C PHE A 452 13.83 -15.40 -5.78
N SER A 453 14.51 -14.27 -5.76
CA SER A 453 14.37 -13.25 -6.79
C SER A 453 15.61 -13.19 -7.67
N ILE A 454 15.41 -12.85 -8.92
CA ILE A 454 16.47 -12.40 -9.83
C ILE A 454 16.20 -10.95 -10.22
N LYS A 455 17.26 -10.24 -10.60
CA LYS A 455 17.14 -8.90 -11.17
C LYS A 455 17.09 -9.01 -12.69
N LEU A 456 16.08 -8.36 -13.29
CA LEU A 456 15.99 -8.21 -14.73
C LEU A 456 16.89 -7.07 -15.22
N GLU A 457 17.03 -6.92 -16.54
CA GLU A 457 17.83 -5.84 -17.16
C GLU A 457 17.37 -4.43 -16.74
N ASP A 458 16.08 -4.25 -16.47
CA ASP A 458 15.48 -3.02 -15.95
C ASP A 458 15.65 -2.87 -14.43
N HIS A 459 16.47 -3.72 -13.80
CA HIS A 459 16.71 -3.79 -12.36
C HIS A 459 15.47 -4.10 -11.50
N SER A 460 14.33 -4.42 -12.09
CA SER A 460 13.17 -4.90 -11.34
C SER A 460 13.41 -6.32 -10.82
N ASN A 461 12.76 -6.65 -9.70
CA ASN A 461 12.79 -8.00 -9.16
C ASN A 461 11.78 -8.90 -9.88
N GLN A 462 12.19 -10.11 -10.24
CA GLN A 462 11.30 -11.17 -10.70
C GLN A 462 11.38 -12.35 -9.73
N VAL A 463 10.21 -12.88 -9.35
CA VAL A 463 10.12 -14.04 -8.46
C VAL A 463 10.31 -15.31 -9.25
N HIS A 464 11.25 -16.14 -8.81
CA HIS A 464 11.49 -17.49 -9.29
C HIS A 464 11.30 -18.50 -8.18
N GLY A 465 10.85 -19.71 -8.53
CA GLY A 465 10.72 -20.82 -7.60
C GLY A 465 11.32 -22.11 -8.17
N ALA A 466 11.74 -22.95 -7.27
CA ALA A 466 12.13 -24.32 -7.56
C ALA A 466 11.52 -25.26 -6.50
N TYR A 467 11.26 -26.51 -6.85
CA TYR A 467 10.69 -27.49 -5.92
C TYR A 467 11.18 -28.89 -6.23
N THR A 468 11.17 -29.76 -5.21
CA THR A 468 11.38 -31.20 -5.33
C THR A 468 10.06 -31.94 -5.12
N ILE A 469 9.90 -33.12 -5.69
CA ILE A 469 8.68 -33.91 -5.67
C ILE A 469 8.87 -35.07 -4.69
N LYS A 470 7.82 -35.43 -3.96
CA LYS A 470 7.81 -36.59 -3.07
C LYS A 470 7.84 -37.91 -3.85
N GLY A 471 8.90 -38.69 -3.71
CA GLY A 471 9.02 -40.00 -4.37
C GLY A 471 8.92 -39.94 -5.89
N ASP A 472 8.38 -40.98 -6.51
CA ASP A 472 8.24 -41.12 -7.97
C ASP A 472 6.87 -40.62 -8.50
N ILE A 473 6.29 -39.59 -7.87
CA ILE A 473 4.99 -39.04 -8.26
C ILE A 473 5.20 -38.08 -9.45
N ASP A 474 4.35 -38.14 -10.46
CA ASP A 474 4.30 -37.15 -11.54
C ASP A 474 3.51 -35.92 -11.08
N CYS A 475 4.21 -34.87 -10.68
CA CYS A 475 3.58 -33.63 -10.21
C CYS A 475 2.90 -32.89 -11.38
N ASN A 476 1.60 -32.74 -11.32
CA ASN A 476 0.84 -32.03 -12.32
C ASN A 476 1.04 -30.51 -12.22
N THR A 477 1.95 -29.98 -13.04
CA THR A 477 2.29 -28.54 -13.09
C THR A 477 1.07 -27.64 -13.32
N LYS A 478 0.04 -28.10 -14.04
CA LYS A 478 -1.20 -27.31 -14.24
C LYS A 478 -2.00 -27.21 -12.94
N GLN A 479 -2.08 -28.30 -12.18
CA GLN A 479 -2.75 -28.29 -10.87
C GLN A 479 -1.98 -27.44 -9.87
N LEU A 480 -0.64 -27.51 -9.85
CA LEU A 480 0.19 -26.68 -9.02
C LEU A 480 0.00 -25.18 -9.34
N ASN A 481 0.03 -24.81 -10.62
CA ASN A 481 -0.22 -23.43 -11.03
C ASN A 481 -1.63 -22.95 -10.65
N GLN A 482 -2.64 -23.79 -10.76
CA GLN A 482 -4.00 -23.47 -10.33
C GLN A 482 -4.06 -23.29 -8.81
N TYR A 483 -3.39 -24.16 -8.06
CA TYR A 483 -3.29 -24.09 -6.60
C TYR A 483 -2.68 -22.78 -6.11
N LEU A 484 -1.59 -22.32 -6.77
CA LEU A 484 -0.96 -21.04 -6.46
C LEU A 484 -1.88 -19.86 -6.79
N LYS A 485 -2.54 -19.88 -7.95
CA LYS A 485 -3.48 -18.82 -8.38
C LYS A 485 -4.70 -18.68 -7.45
N GLU A 486 -5.07 -19.73 -6.76
CA GLU A 486 -6.18 -19.72 -5.80
C GLU A 486 -5.78 -19.16 -4.43
N ARG A 487 -4.47 -19.03 -4.14
CA ARG A 487 -3.95 -18.66 -2.81
C ARG A 487 -3.11 -17.40 -2.80
N LEU A 488 -2.35 -17.17 -3.86
CA LEU A 488 -1.42 -16.04 -3.94
C LEU A 488 -1.98 -14.94 -4.86
N PRO A 489 -1.74 -13.66 -4.54
CA PRO A 489 -1.96 -12.57 -5.49
C PRO A 489 -1.11 -12.75 -6.74
N SER A 490 -1.58 -12.25 -7.88
CA SER A 490 -0.93 -12.46 -9.17
C SER A 490 0.53 -11.98 -9.23
N TYR A 491 0.87 -10.93 -8.50
CA TYR A 491 2.24 -10.38 -8.42
C TYR A 491 3.20 -11.24 -7.58
N ALA A 492 2.68 -12.13 -6.74
CA ALA A 492 3.46 -13.04 -5.89
C ALA A 492 3.65 -14.43 -6.52
N ILE A 493 2.99 -14.72 -7.64
CA ILE A 493 3.15 -16.01 -8.33
C ILE A 493 4.53 -16.01 -9.04
N PRO A 494 5.38 -17.04 -8.80
CA PRO A 494 6.65 -17.16 -9.49
C PRO A 494 6.49 -17.15 -11.01
N SER A 495 7.27 -16.31 -11.69
CA SER A 495 7.27 -16.22 -13.17
C SER A 495 7.87 -17.47 -13.80
N VAL A 496 8.85 -18.07 -13.10
CA VAL A 496 9.49 -19.32 -13.45
C VAL A 496 9.42 -20.26 -12.27
N LEU A 497 8.98 -21.50 -12.51
CA LEU A 497 8.88 -22.54 -11.51
C LEU A 497 9.49 -23.82 -12.09
N LYS A 498 10.63 -24.25 -11.52
CA LYS A 498 11.41 -25.40 -12.01
C LYS A 498 11.34 -26.58 -11.03
N VAL A 499 11.08 -27.78 -11.54
CA VAL A 499 11.30 -29.02 -10.79
C VAL A 499 12.80 -29.35 -10.72
N ARG A 500 13.25 -29.88 -9.59
CA ARG A 500 14.62 -30.31 -9.36
C ARG A 500 14.66 -31.67 -8.69
N GLU A 501 15.70 -32.43 -8.92
CA GLU A 501 15.95 -33.69 -8.20
C GLU A 501 16.42 -33.42 -6.77
N SER A 502 17.24 -32.38 -6.58
CA SER A 502 17.74 -31.97 -5.27
C SER A 502 18.11 -30.48 -5.25
N PHE A 503 18.27 -29.92 -4.06
CA PHE A 503 18.72 -28.55 -3.86
C PHE A 503 20.21 -28.46 -3.52
N PRO A 504 20.92 -27.41 -4.00
CA PRO A 504 22.23 -27.07 -3.47
C PRO A 504 22.08 -26.68 -1.98
N ARG A 505 23.02 -27.16 -1.15
CA ARG A 505 23.01 -26.93 0.29
C ARG A 505 24.15 -26.02 0.72
N THR A 506 23.92 -25.28 1.79
CA THR A 506 24.97 -24.56 2.52
C THR A 506 25.74 -25.54 3.43
N THR A 507 26.83 -25.08 4.02
CA THR A 507 27.58 -25.87 5.03
C THR A 507 26.78 -26.25 6.26
N SER A 508 25.66 -25.55 6.53
CA SER A 508 24.72 -25.83 7.60
C SER A 508 23.48 -26.61 7.15
N ASP A 509 23.56 -27.28 5.99
CA ASP A 509 22.51 -28.12 5.38
C ASP A 509 21.20 -27.37 5.04
N LYS A 510 21.21 -26.05 4.96
CA LYS A 510 20.07 -25.25 4.46
C LYS A 510 20.13 -25.12 2.94
N ILE A 511 18.96 -24.98 2.29
CA ILE A 511 18.89 -24.73 0.84
C ILE A 511 19.67 -23.44 0.51
N ASN A 512 20.63 -23.55 -0.42
CA ASN A 512 21.45 -22.43 -0.86
C ASN A 512 20.75 -21.62 -1.98
N ARG A 513 19.87 -20.70 -1.55
CA ARG A 513 19.07 -19.87 -2.48
C ARG A 513 19.91 -18.89 -3.28
N THR A 514 21.08 -18.50 -2.76
CA THR A 514 22.03 -17.64 -3.50
C THR A 514 22.61 -18.38 -4.71
N ALA A 515 22.90 -19.67 -4.58
CA ALA A 515 23.35 -20.49 -5.71
C ALA A 515 22.23 -20.61 -6.76
N LEU A 516 20.99 -20.86 -6.33
CA LEU A 516 19.82 -20.93 -7.22
C LEU A 516 19.56 -19.63 -7.98
N SER A 517 19.71 -18.49 -7.31
CA SER A 517 19.55 -17.16 -7.96
C SER A 517 20.61 -16.95 -9.03
N LYS A 518 21.88 -17.25 -8.75
CA LYS A 518 22.99 -17.14 -9.71
C LYS A 518 22.82 -18.05 -10.92
N GLU A 519 22.41 -19.31 -10.70
CA GLU A 519 22.07 -20.23 -11.79
C GLU A 519 20.98 -19.66 -12.70
N ALA A 520 19.90 -19.12 -12.10
CA ALA A 520 18.79 -18.56 -12.86
C ALA A 520 19.17 -17.27 -13.62
N GLU A 521 20.07 -16.45 -13.09
CA GLU A 521 20.61 -15.28 -13.77
C GLU A 521 21.45 -15.67 -15.00
N HIS A 522 22.21 -16.75 -14.92
CA HIS A 522 22.95 -17.29 -16.06
C HIS A 522 22.07 -17.89 -17.15
N ASP A 523 20.93 -18.49 -16.77
CA ASP A 523 19.98 -19.06 -17.73
C ASP A 523 19.18 -17.99 -18.50
N ASN A 524 19.13 -16.76 -18.01
CA ASN A 524 18.40 -15.65 -18.61
C ASN A 524 19.28 -14.72 -19.47
N ASN A 525 20.61 -14.88 -19.46
CA ASN A 525 21.57 -14.20 -20.33
C ASN A 525 21.93 -15.10 -21.54
#